data_43279de121f28982a7992a8ff1c12960
#
_entry.id   43279de121f28982a7992a8ff1c12960
#
_cell.length_a   1.000
_cell.length_b   1.000
_cell.length_c   1.000
_cell.angle_alpha   90.00
_cell.angle_beta   90.00
_cell.angle_gamma   90.00
#
_symmetry.space_group_name_H-M   'P 1'
#
loop_
_entity.id
_entity.type
_entity.pdbx_description
1 polymer ?
#
loop_
_entity_poly.entity_id
_entity_poly.type
_entity_poly.pdbx_seq_one_letter_code
_entity_poly.pdbx_strand_id
1 'polypeptide(L)'
;MNYAEICIIKRDGKREDFSISKIKNAVSKAFSATGINDEQQLIADITMNVIGQFASPTITVEEIQDLVEKELMKVRPEVAKKYIIYREWRNTERDKKTQMKHVMDGIVAIDKNDVNLSNANMSSHTPAGQMMTFASEVTKDYTYKYLLPKRFAEAHQLGDIHIHDLDYYPTKTTTCIQYDMDDLFERGFRTKNGSIRTPQSIQSYATLATIIFQTNQNEQHGGQAIPAFDFFMAKGVSKSFRKHLASFISFYVQMNKGEEIEEKAIRTVIAEHLSSIKASELERETLRMALTALQINIDKEHLNQIIEKAFVQTQKDTHQAMEGFIHNLNTMHSRGGNQVVFSSINYGTDTSAEGRMVIEELLKATVEGLGTRGEVPVFPIQIFKIKNGVSYTEADYEKAMANFDAAMEGKLKFEAPNFDLFLKACHTTAKALFPNFMFLDAPFNQNEKWDANDPQRYRYELATMGCRTRVFENVAGEKSSLGRGNLSFTTLNMPRLAIEARIKACLLYTSDA
;
A
#
# COMPACT_ATOMS: atom_id res chain seq x y z
N MET A 1 1.34 -27.58 61.56
CA MET A 1 0.70 -26.38 61.00
C MET A 1 -0.80 -26.60 61.02
N ASN A 2 -1.56 -25.65 61.54
CA ASN A 2 -3.03 -25.76 61.55
C ASN A 2 -3.54 -25.45 60.14
N TYR A 3 -4.17 -26.39 59.45
CA TYR A 3 -4.60 -26.24 58.06
C TYR A 3 -5.63 -25.11 57.85
N ALA A 4 -6.35 -24.72 58.92
CA ALA A 4 -7.29 -23.60 58.89
C ALA A 4 -6.64 -22.22 58.79
N GLU A 5 -5.33 -22.14 58.98
CA GLU A 5 -4.56 -20.87 58.94
C GLU A 5 -3.81 -20.69 57.63
N ILE A 6 -3.88 -21.67 56.69
CA ILE A 6 -3.20 -21.60 55.42
C ILE A 6 -3.99 -20.74 54.41
N CYS A 7 -3.33 -19.74 53.86
CA CYS A 7 -3.88 -18.83 52.89
C CYS A 7 -3.22 -19.07 51.52
N ILE A 8 -4.04 -19.25 50.48
CA ILE A 8 -3.59 -19.42 49.12
C ILE A 8 -3.62 -18.10 48.37
N ILE A 9 -2.50 -17.72 47.77
CA ILE A 9 -2.43 -16.58 46.85
C ILE A 9 -2.71 -17.13 45.42
N LYS A 10 -3.81 -16.67 44.83
CA LYS A 10 -4.12 -16.93 43.43
C LYS A 10 -3.24 -16.10 42.51
N ARG A 11 -3.17 -16.46 41.22
CA ARG A 11 -2.40 -15.75 40.18
C ARG A 11 -2.84 -14.30 39.97
N ASP A 12 -4.11 -13.98 40.26
CA ASP A 12 -4.66 -12.62 40.22
C ASP A 12 -4.41 -11.82 41.52
N GLY A 13 -3.57 -12.35 42.44
CA GLY A 13 -3.25 -11.75 43.73
C GLY A 13 -4.33 -11.92 44.80
N LYS A 14 -5.48 -12.51 44.51
CA LYS A 14 -6.54 -12.74 45.49
C LYS A 14 -6.16 -13.84 46.48
N ARG A 15 -6.58 -13.67 47.69
CA ARG A 15 -6.40 -14.65 48.75
C ARG A 15 -7.64 -15.55 48.88
N GLU A 16 -7.41 -16.84 49.08
CA GLU A 16 -8.45 -17.85 49.27
C GLU A 16 -8.03 -18.83 50.36
N ASP A 17 -9.01 -19.37 51.06
CA ASP A 17 -8.78 -20.39 52.09
C ASP A 17 -8.26 -21.69 51.46
N PHE A 18 -7.39 -22.37 52.17
CA PHE A 18 -6.81 -23.62 51.71
C PHE A 18 -7.84 -24.72 51.66
N SER A 19 -7.79 -25.56 50.60
CA SER A 19 -8.66 -26.73 50.47
C SER A 19 -7.87 -27.94 49.96
N ILE A 20 -7.75 -28.92 50.84
CA ILE A 20 -7.11 -30.23 50.55
C ILE A 20 -7.74 -30.92 49.33
N SER A 21 -9.05 -30.81 49.19
CA SER A 21 -9.80 -31.45 48.12
C SER A 21 -9.35 -30.96 46.73
N LYS A 22 -8.92 -29.71 46.61
CA LYS A 22 -8.43 -29.18 45.33
C LYS A 22 -7.15 -29.87 44.87
N ILE A 23 -6.19 -30.13 45.78
CA ILE A 23 -4.95 -30.86 45.49
C ILE A 23 -5.29 -32.31 45.17
N LYS A 24 -6.08 -33.00 46.03
CA LYS A 24 -6.49 -34.37 45.82
C LYS A 24 -7.16 -34.57 44.47
N ASN A 25 -8.07 -33.68 44.09
CA ASN A 25 -8.78 -33.77 42.81
C ASN A 25 -7.82 -33.54 41.63
N ALA A 26 -6.84 -32.67 41.74
CA ALA A 26 -5.87 -32.45 40.69
C ALA A 26 -4.98 -33.69 40.47
N VAL A 27 -4.49 -34.30 41.55
CA VAL A 27 -3.71 -35.53 41.52
C VAL A 27 -4.54 -36.68 40.96
N SER A 28 -5.78 -36.89 41.45
CA SER A 28 -6.69 -37.92 40.96
C SER A 28 -6.97 -37.83 39.47
N LYS A 29 -7.21 -36.63 38.95
CA LYS A 29 -7.39 -36.42 37.49
C LYS A 29 -6.14 -36.78 36.68
N ALA A 30 -4.95 -36.57 37.21
CA ALA A 30 -3.70 -36.96 36.54
C ALA A 30 -3.57 -38.50 36.48
N PHE A 31 -3.93 -39.20 37.54
CA PHE A 31 -4.01 -40.67 37.57
C PHE A 31 -5.03 -41.21 36.57
N SER A 32 -6.25 -40.66 36.58
CA SER A 32 -7.30 -41.06 35.63
C SER A 32 -6.89 -40.83 34.17
N ALA A 33 -6.12 -39.76 33.86
CA ALA A 33 -5.62 -39.49 32.53
C ALA A 33 -4.57 -40.48 32.02
N THR A 34 -4.02 -41.32 32.93
CA THR A 34 -3.12 -42.43 32.58
C THR A 34 -3.82 -43.78 32.58
N GLY A 35 -5.14 -43.82 32.83
CA GLY A 35 -5.90 -45.06 32.93
C GLY A 35 -5.77 -45.79 34.27
N ILE A 36 -5.15 -45.18 35.27
CA ILE A 36 -4.92 -45.74 36.60
C ILE A 36 -6.03 -45.20 37.54
N ASN A 37 -7.00 -46.04 37.90
CA ASN A 37 -8.19 -45.55 38.66
C ASN A 37 -8.27 -46.07 40.12
N ASP A 38 -7.45 -47.08 40.48
CA ASP A 38 -7.62 -47.80 41.76
C ASP A 38 -6.58 -47.46 42.83
N GLU A 39 -5.79 -46.41 42.69
CA GLU A 39 -4.72 -46.04 43.64
C GLU A 39 -5.15 -44.90 44.62
N GLN A 40 -6.34 -45.01 45.23
CA GLN A 40 -6.88 -43.99 46.12
C GLN A 40 -5.99 -43.68 47.33
N GLN A 41 -5.33 -44.71 47.90
CA GLN A 41 -4.42 -44.55 49.03
C GLN A 41 -3.17 -43.79 48.60
N LEU A 42 -2.56 -44.10 47.46
CA LEU A 42 -1.40 -43.41 46.93
C LEU A 42 -1.67 -41.94 46.61
N ILE A 43 -2.89 -41.64 46.08
CA ILE A 43 -3.34 -40.28 45.83
C ILE A 43 -3.47 -39.49 47.15
N ALA A 44 -3.94 -40.14 48.22
CA ALA A 44 -4.01 -39.52 49.53
C ALA A 44 -2.61 -39.27 50.11
N ASP A 45 -1.71 -40.24 50.01
CA ASP A 45 -0.33 -40.10 50.49
C ASP A 45 0.46 -39.00 49.76
N ILE A 46 0.34 -38.94 48.44
CA ILE A 46 0.95 -37.83 47.64
C ILE A 46 0.37 -36.48 48.08
N THR A 47 -0.95 -36.39 48.27
CA THR A 47 -1.61 -35.17 48.72
C THR A 47 -1.11 -34.72 50.09
N MET A 48 -0.94 -35.64 51.03
CA MET A 48 -0.44 -35.33 52.38
C MET A 48 1.06 -34.95 52.34
N ASN A 49 1.86 -35.62 51.51
CA ASN A 49 3.28 -35.29 51.33
C ASN A 49 3.47 -33.89 50.77
N VAL A 50 2.62 -33.48 49.79
CA VAL A 50 2.64 -32.10 49.25
C VAL A 50 2.34 -31.07 50.33
N ILE A 51 1.29 -31.33 51.16
CA ILE A 51 0.89 -30.43 52.21
C ILE A 51 1.98 -30.34 53.33
N GLY A 52 2.63 -31.48 53.61
CA GLY A 52 3.71 -31.56 54.60
C GLY A 52 4.97 -30.74 54.19
N GLN A 53 5.10 -30.37 52.94
CA GLN A 53 6.23 -29.55 52.43
C GLN A 53 5.95 -28.04 52.41
N PHE A 54 4.75 -27.60 52.88
CA PHE A 54 4.48 -26.16 52.94
C PHE A 54 5.38 -25.47 53.99
N ALA A 55 6.22 -24.56 53.52
CA ALA A 55 7.18 -23.85 54.33
C ALA A 55 6.60 -22.62 55.04
N SER A 56 5.43 -22.12 54.59
CA SER A 56 4.80 -20.90 55.08
C SER A 56 3.28 -21.08 55.20
N PRO A 57 2.60 -20.37 56.11
CA PRO A 57 1.12 -20.32 56.15
C PRO A 57 0.51 -19.60 54.94
N THR A 58 1.34 -18.91 54.13
CA THR A 58 0.91 -18.30 52.87
C THR A 58 1.70 -18.93 51.71
N ILE A 59 1.01 -19.56 50.78
CA ILE A 59 1.59 -20.27 49.62
C ILE A 59 0.85 -19.92 48.35
N THR A 60 1.56 -19.84 47.23
CA THR A 60 0.97 -19.58 45.93
C THR A 60 0.45 -20.85 45.25
N VAL A 61 -0.48 -20.70 44.32
CA VAL A 61 -0.96 -21.83 43.51
C VAL A 61 0.18 -22.47 42.72
N GLU A 62 1.15 -21.68 42.24
CA GLU A 62 2.30 -22.18 41.49
C GLU A 62 3.20 -23.06 42.36
N GLU A 63 3.54 -22.62 43.57
CA GLU A 63 4.36 -23.40 44.51
C GLU A 63 3.68 -24.74 44.85
N ILE A 64 2.37 -24.74 45.05
CA ILE A 64 1.61 -26.00 45.25
C ILE A 64 1.73 -26.92 44.04
N GLN A 65 1.60 -26.39 42.83
CA GLN A 65 1.70 -27.17 41.61
C GLN A 65 3.11 -27.77 41.42
N ASP A 66 4.14 -26.98 41.72
CA ASP A 66 5.53 -27.44 41.67
C ASP A 66 5.80 -28.57 42.67
N LEU A 67 5.24 -28.47 43.89
CA LEU A 67 5.30 -29.54 44.90
C LEU A 67 4.56 -30.82 44.43
N VAL A 68 3.39 -30.68 43.80
CA VAL A 68 2.65 -31.81 43.22
C VAL A 68 3.46 -32.48 42.12
N GLU A 69 4.06 -31.72 41.21
CA GLU A 69 4.92 -32.25 40.15
C GLU A 69 6.10 -33.03 40.73
N LYS A 70 6.79 -32.44 41.70
CA LYS A 70 7.94 -33.04 42.37
C LYS A 70 7.58 -34.37 43.06
N GLU A 71 6.46 -34.43 43.77
CA GLU A 71 6.00 -35.67 44.44
C GLU A 71 5.54 -36.71 43.42
N LEU A 72 4.82 -36.34 42.37
CA LEU A 72 4.41 -37.27 41.31
C LEU A 72 5.65 -37.83 40.55
N MET A 73 6.64 -37.00 40.28
CA MET A 73 7.91 -37.47 39.63
C MET A 73 8.64 -38.51 40.44
N LYS A 74 8.60 -38.46 41.79
CA LYS A 74 9.25 -39.45 42.66
C LYS A 74 8.50 -40.79 42.67
N VAL A 75 7.18 -40.75 42.58
CA VAL A 75 6.35 -41.94 42.84
C VAL A 75 5.80 -42.55 41.55
N ARG A 76 5.38 -41.71 40.58
CA ARG A 76 4.78 -42.13 39.30
C ARG A 76 5.16 -41.15 38.18
N PRO A 77 6.36 -41.32 37.55
CA PRO A 77 6.80 -40.41 36.52
C PRO A 77 5.86 -40.29 35.31
N GLU A 78 5.16 -41.40 34.97
CA GLU A 78 4.18 -41.41 33.88
C GLU A 78 2.94 -40.53 34.17
N VAL A 79 2.47 -40.49 35.44
CA VAL A 79 1.40 -39.63 35.91
C VAL A 79 1.86 -38.18 35.99
N ALA A 80 3.09 -37.96 36.49
CA ALA A 80 3.73 -36.65 36.51
C ALA A 80 3.81 -36.01 35.12
N LYS A 81 4.22 -36.79 34.12
CA LYS A 81 4.28 -36.31 32.72
C LYS A 81 2.90 -35.82 32.21
N LYS A 82 1.82 -36.55 32.52
CA LYS A 82 0.46 -36.11 32.16
C LYS A 82 0.05 -34.85 32.89
N TYR A 83 0.36 -34.75 34.19
CA TYR A 83 0.09 -33.58 35.00
C TYR A 83 0.79 -32.33 34.48
N ILE A 84 2.08 -32.42 34.16
CA ILE A 84 2.92 -31.32 33.64
C ILE A 84 2.36 -30.85 32.27
N ILE A 85 2.10 -31.80 31.34
CA ILE A 85 1.52 -31.47 30.04
C ILE A 85 0.17 -30.78 30.18
N TYR A 86 -0.70 -31.25 31.09
CA TYR A 86 -2.00 -30.62 31.32
C TYR A 86 -1.88 -29.24 31.95
N ARG A 87 -0.96 -29.07 32.93
CA ARG A 87 -0.66 -27.77 33.53
C ARG A 87 -0.19 -26.77 32.47
N GLU A 88 0.76 -27.15 31.63
CA GLU A 88 1.28 -26.32 30.58
C GLU A 88 0.18 -25.96 29.55
N TRP A 89 -0.60 -26.92 29.14
CA TRP A 89 -1.74 -26.65 28.28
C TRP A 89 -2.73 -25.66 28.90
N ARG A 90 -3.05 -25.80 30.20
CA ARG A 90 -3.93 -24.87 30.92
C ARG A 90 -3.34 -23.47 31.07
N ASN A 91 -2.03 -23.34 31.24
CA ASN A 91 -1.34 -22.06 31.27
C ASN A 91 -1.42 -21.40 29.91
N THR A 92 -1.06 -22.09 28.84
CA THR A 92 -1.14 -21.61 27.47
C THR A 92 -2.55 -21.15 27.10
N GLU A 93 -3.59 -21.92 27.46
CA GLU A 93 -4.98 -21.53 27.19
C GLU A 93 -5.45 -20.29 27.97
N ARG A 94 -4.95 -20.11 29.18
CA ARG A 94 -5.23 -18.88 29.96
C ARG A 94 -4.52 -17.67 29.40
N ASP A 95 -3.24 -17.83 29.04
CA ASP A 95 -2.43 -16.75 28.48
C ASP A 95 -3.04 -16.28 27.15
N LYS A 96 -3.49 -17.20 26.32
CA LYS A 96 -4.25 -16.90 25.10
C LYS A 96 -5.52 -16.09 25.39
N LYS A 97 -6.33 -16.50 26.36
CA LYS A 97 -7.57 -15.78 26.73
C LYS A 97 -7.27 -14.40 27.31
N THR A 98 -6.23 -14.27 28.10
CA THR A 98 -5.83 -13.00 28.70
C THR A 98 -5.30 -12.05 27.64
N GLN A 99 -4.44 -12.52 26.74
CA GLN A 99 -3.90 -11.75 25.62
C GLN A 99 -5.02 -11.27 24.68
N MET A 100 -5.90 -12.19 24.26
CA MET A 100 -7.06 -11.85 23.43
C MET A 100 -7.96 -10.83 24.10
N LYS A 101 -8.22 -10.98 25.41
CA LYS A 101 -9.02 -10.02 26.17
C LYS A 101 -8.37 -8.64 26.19
N HIS A 102 -7.05 -8.54 26.42
CA HIS A 102 -6.32 -7.27 26.39
C HIS A 102 -6.42 -6.58 25.04
N VAL A 103 -6.24 -7.33 23.95
CA VAL A 103 -6.41 -6.81 22.59
C VAL A 103 -7.82 -6.28 22.38
N MET A 104 -8.84 -7.05 22.79
CA MET A 104 -10.25 -6.64 22.68
C MET A 104 -10.57 -5.42 23.52
N ASP A 105 -10.11 -5.38 24.77
CA ASP A 105 -10.32 -4.24 25.67
C ASP A 105 -9.66 -2.97 25.07
N GLY A 106 -8.48 -3.10 24.46
CA GLY A 106 -7.79 -2.00 23.77
C GLY A 106 -8.56 -1.49 22.54
N ILE A 107 -9.12 -2.39 21.73
CA ILE A 107 -9.94 -2.01 20.56
C ILE A 107 -11.23 -1.30 20.98
N VAL A 108 -11.86 -1.74 22.07
CA VAL A 108 -13.13 -1.18 22.55
C VAL A 108 -12.93 0.11 23.34
N ALA A 109 -11.83 0.23 24.11
CA ALA A 109 -11.57 1.38 24.97
C ALA A 109 -11.18 2.67 24.23
N ILE A 110 -10.82 2.59 22.98
CA ILE A 110 -10.40 3.63 22.02
C ILE A 110 -9.86 4.90 22.71
N ASP A 111 -8.57 4.95 22.97
CA ASP A 111 -7.90 6.21 23.24
C ASP A 111 -7.68 6.94 21.89
N LYS A 112 -8.37 8.08 21.70
CA LYS A 112 -8.24 8.90 20.50
C LYS A 112 -6.82 9.42 20.25
N ASN A 113 -5.96 9.36 21.24
CA ASN A 113 -4.58 9.82 21.18
C ASN A 113 -3.58 8.67 21.00
N ASP A 114 -4.02 7.42 20.90
CA ASP A 114 -3.11 6.30 20.70
C ASP A 114 -2.58 6.30 19.26
N VAL A 115 -1.30 6.65 19.12
CA VAL A 115 -0.57 6.68 17.85
C VAL A 115 -0.56 5.29 17.16
N ASN A 116 -0.63 4.21 17.93
CA ASN A 116 -0.67 2.85 17.37
C ASN A 116 -1.96 2.54 16.60
N LEU A 117 -3.02 3.31 16.83
CA LEU A 117 -4.28 3.23 16.10
C LEU A 117 -4.31 4.13 14.86
N SER A 118 -3.27 4.96 14.64
CA SER A 118 -3.18 5.85 13.50
C SER A 118 -2.88 5.07 12.22
N ASN A 119 -3.77 5.19 11.24
CA ASN A 119 -3.59 4.62 9.91
C ASN A 119 -4.11 5.62 8.87
N ALA A 120 -3.25 6.01 7.91
CA ALA A 120 -3.57 7.02 6.91
C ALA A 120 -4.75 6.65 6.00
N ASN A 121 -4.99 5.37 5.79
CA ASN A 121 -6.02 4.89 4.86
C ASN A 121 -7.21 4.19 5.54
N MET A 122 -7.22 4.07 6.86
CA MET A 122 -8.31 3.43 7.61
C MET A 122 -8.55 4.13 8.94
N SER A 123 -9.81 4.36 9.31
CA SER A 123 -10.18 4.86 10.63
C SER A 123 -10.56 3.71 11.57
N SER A 124 -9.74 3.45 12.58
CA SER A 124 -10.02 2.46 13.63
C SER A 124 -11.17 2.86 14.58
N HIS A 125 -11.65 4.10 14.49
CA HIS A 125 -12.78 4.58 15.32
C HIS A 125 -14.16 4.22 14.77
N THR A 126 -14.24 3.77 13.53
CA THR A 126 -15.52 3.33 12.94
C THR A 126 -15.82 1.87 13.29
N PRO A 127 -17.09 1.43 13.34
CA PRO A 127 -17.44 0.03 13.58
C PRO A 127 -16.75 -0.94 12.60
N ALA A 128 -16.68 -0.59 11.32
CA ALA A 128 -15.98 -1.40 10.31
C ALA A 128 -14.46 -1.46 10.59
N GLY A 129 -13.83 -0.35 10.98
CA GLY A 129 -12.43 -0.30 11.35
C GLY A 129 -12.11 -1.13 12.59
N GLN A 130 -12.95 -1.08 13.62
CA GLN A 130 -12.82 -1.92 14.81
C GLN A 130 -12.89 -3.41 14.45
N MET A 131 -13.86 -3.80 13.63
CA MET A 131 -13.98 -5.18 13.15
C MET A 131 -12.78 -5.63 12.33
N MET A 132 -12.22 -4.76 11.47
CA MET A 132 -11.00 -5.06 10.72
C MET A 132 -9.79 -5.19 11.64
N THR A 133 -9.63 -4.31 12.62
CA THR A 133 -8.54 -4.39 13.61
C THR A 133 -8.63 -5.69 14.41
N PHE A 134 -9.85 -6.05 14.84
CA PHE A 134 -10.10 -7.32 15.51
C PHE A 134 -9.71 -8.52 14.64
N ALA A 135 -10.15 -8.54 13.38
CA ALA A 135 -9.80 -9.61 12.45
C ALA A 135 -8.29 -9.70 12.21
N SER A 136 -7.62 -8.56 12.06
CA SER A 136 -6.16 -8.47 11.92
C SER A 136 -5.44 -9.12 13.10
N GLU A 137 -5.79 -8.76 14.35
CA GLU A 137 -5.13 -9.31 15.54
C GLU A 137 -5.35 -10.82 15.71
N VAL A 138 -6.56 -11.30 15.44
CA VAL A 138 -6.86 -12.75 15.47
C VAL A 138 -6.05 -13.50 14.42
N THR A 139 -5.94 -12.95 13.21
CA THR A 139 -5.23 -13.59 12.11
C THR A 139 -3.71 -13.57 12.33
N LYS A 140 -3.16 -12.50 12.89
CA LYS A 140 -1.75 -12.44 13.34
C LYS A 140 -1.45 -13.55 14.35
N ASP A 141 -2.29 -13.68 15.39
CA ASP A 141 -2.11 -14.73 16.41
C ASP A 141 -2.15 -16.14 15.80
N TYR A 142 -3.08 -16.37 14.88
CA TYR A 142 -3.15 -17.62 14.13
C TYR A 142 -1.88 -17.88 13.30
N THR A 143 -1.39 -16.86 12.59
CA THR A 143 -0.17 -16.95 11.78
C THR A 143 1.05 -17.30 12.63
N TYR A 144 1.22 -16.64 13.77
CA TYR A 144 2.29 -16.92 14.71
C TYR A 144 2.29 -18.35 15.25
N LYS A 145 1.12 -18.83 15.66
CA LYS A 145 1.01 -20.09 16.39
C LYS A 145 1.00 -21.31 15.49
N TYR A 146 0.49 -21.16 14.26
CA TYR A 146 0.16 -22.33 13.44
C TYR A 146 0.79 -22.32 12.03
N LEU A 147 1.16 -21.17 11.50
CA LEU A 147 1.65 -21.10 10.11
C LEU A 147 3.15 -20.86 10.02
N LEU A 148 3.71 -20.01 10.86
CA LEU A 148 5.13 -19.73 10.85
C LEU A 148 5.93 -20.87 11.51
N PRO A 149 7.07 -21.29 10.91
CA PRO A 149 8.03 -22.10 11.64
C PRO A 149 8.46 -21.41 12.93
N LYS A 150 8.54 -22.16 14.03
CA LYS A 150 8.82 -21.63 15.38
C LYS A 150 10.01 -20.66 15.41
N ARG A 151 11.11 -20.98 14.74
CA ARG A 151 12.30 -20.12 14.66
C ARG A 151 12.04 -18.73 14.08
N PHE A 152 11.13 -18.61 13.10
CA PHE A 152 10.78 -17.32 12.48
C PHE A 152 9.78 -16.53 13.32
N ALA A 153 8.85 -17.23 13.95
CA ALA A 153 7.93 -16.61 14.91
C ALA A 153 8.72 -16.01 16.10
N GLU A 154 9.66 -16.76 16.68
CA GLU A 154 10.54 -16.30 17.76
C GLU A 154 11.41 -15.12 17.32
N ALA A 155 12.06 -15.19 16.15
CA ALA A 155 12.89 -14.10 15.63
C ALA A 155 12.08 -12.80 15.42
N HIS A 156 10.83 -12.91 14.97
CA HIS A 156 9.95 -11.76 14.84
C HIS A 156 9.53 -11.20 16.20
N GLN A 157 9.14 -12.06 17.15
CA GLN A 157 8.74 -11.65 18.50
C GLN A 157 9.90 -11.01 19.28
N LEU A 158 11.12 -11.53 19.11
CA LEU A 158 12.34 -10.99 19.72
C LEU A 158 12.81 -9.70 19.03
N GLY A 159 12.27 -9.35 17.88
CA GLY A 159 12.64 -8.16 17.12
C GLY A 159 13.94 -8.29 16.33
N ASP A 160 14.40 -9.50 16.02
CA ASP A 160 15.53 -9.74 15.11
C ASP A 160 15.16 -9.42 13.67
N ILE A 161 13.95 -9.79 13.30
CA ILE A 161 13.31 -9.50 12.02
C ILE A 161 11.92 -8.92 12.24
N HIS A 162 11.37 -8.27 11.22
CA HIS A 162 9.95 -7.91 11.16
C HIS A 162 9.36 -8.48 9.87
N ILE A 163 8.42 -9.42 10.01
CA ILE A 163 7.62 -9.94 8.90
C ILE A 163 6.40 -9.04 8.80
N HIS A 164 6.26 -8.34 7.65
CA HIS A 164 5.15 -7.42 7.42
C HIS A 164 3.84 -8.15 7.13
N ASP A 165 2.72 -7.50 7.39
CA ASP A 165 1.36 -7.91 7.02
C ASP A 165 1.01 -9.36 7.44
N LEU A 166 1.39 -9.73 8.66
CA LEU A 166 1.17 -11.08 9.20
C LEU A 166 -0.32 -11.47 9.28
N ASP A 167 -1.20 -10.50 9.37
CA ASP A 167 -2.65 -10.68 9.32
C ASP A 167 -3.14 -11.15 7.94
N TYR A 168 -2.47 -10.75 6.87
CA TYR A 168 -2.77 -11.21 5.51
C TYR A 168 -1.96 -12.43 5.07
N TYR A 169 -0.96 -12.85 5.83
CA TYR A 169 -0.11 -14.00 5.50
C TYR A 169 -0.90 -15.27 5.14
N PRO A 170 -1.99 -15.63 5.87
CA PRO A 170 -2.80 -16.80 5.54
C PRO A 170 -3.53 -16.70 4.20
N THR A 171 -3.78 -15.49 3.71
CA THR A 171 -4.53 -15.27 2.46
C THR A 171 -3.73 -15.58 1.21
N LYS A 172 -2.38 -15.60 1.32
CA LYS A 172 -1.42 -15.83 0.21
C LYS A 172 -1.61 -14.85 -0.95
N THR A 173 -2.04 -13.63 -0.64
CA THR A 173 -2.20 -12.54 -1.60
C THR A 173 -0.91 -11.73 -1.75
N THR A 174 -0.83 -10.89 -2.77
CA THR A 174 0.28 -9.95 -2.95
C THR A 174 0.20 -8.81 -1.95
N THR A 175 1.36 -8.34 -1.48
CA THR A 175 1.42 -7.17 -0.60
C THR A 175 1.36 -5.87 -1.41
N CYS A 176 2.15 -5.73 -2.47
CA CYS A 176 2.08 -4.56 -3.35
C CYS A 176 2.13 -4.98 -4.81
N ILE A 177 1.54 -4.16 -5.70
CA ILE A 177 1.54 -4.40 -7.15
C ILE A 177 1.77 -3.13 -7.95
N GLN A 178 2.29 -3.30 -9.17
CA GLN A 178 2.43 -2.27 -10.21
C GLN A 178 1.66 -2.71 -11.45
N TYR A 179 0.75 -1.84 -11.93
CA TYR A 179 -0.09 -2.15 -13.07
C TYR A 179 0.59 -1.91 -14.40
N ASP A 180 0.38 -2.80 -15.36
CA ASP A 180 0.48 -2.48 -16.77
C ASP A 180 -0.89 -1.96 -17.26
N MET A 181 -1.05 -0.62 -17.24
CA MET A 181 -2.32 0.00 -17.60
C MET A 181 -2.62 -0.09 -19.08
N ASP A 182 -1.60 -0.22 -19.94
CA ASP A 182 -1.81 -0.41 -21.37
C ASP A 182 -2.53 -1.73 -21.63
N ASP A 183 -2.06 -2.82 -21.03
CA ASP A 183 -2.70 -4.12 -21.12
C ASP A 183 -4.15 -4.08 -20.63
N LEU A 184 -4.38 -3.45 -19.46
CA LEU A 184 -5.71 -3.34 -18.86
C LEU A 184 -6.66 -2.47 -19.70
N PHE A 185 -6.18 -1.37 -20.28
CA PHE A 185 -7.00 -0.46 -21.06
C PHE A 185 -7.27 -0.97 -22.49
N GLU A 186 -6.34 -1.71 -23.08
CA GLU A 186 -6.51 -2.26 -24.44
C GLU A 186 -7.45 -3.47 -24.47
N ARG A 187 -7.25 -4.41 -23.55
CA ARG A 187 -8.07 -5.62 -23.45
C ARG A 187 -9.38 -5.40 -22.72
N GLY A 188 -9.44 -4.34 -21.91
CA GLY A 188 -10.43 -4.24 -20.85
C GLY A 188 -10.17 -5.26 -19.74
N PHE A 189 -10.97 -5.25 -18.71
CA PHE A 189 -10.86 -6.19 -17.60
C PHE A 189 -12.24 -6.57 -17.06
N ARG A 190 -12.28 -7.67 -16.33
CA ARG A 190 -13.51 -8.16 -15.73
C ARG A 190 -13.46 -7.98 -14.22
N THR A 191 -14.48 -7.35 -13.67
CA THR A 191 -14.77 -7.34 -12.24
C THR A 191 -15.73 -8.46 -11.89
N LYS A 192 -15.96 -8.71 -10.61
CA LYS A 192 -16.95 -9.71 -10.17
C LYS A 192 -18.34 -9.49 -10.80
N ASN A 193 -18.75 -8.24 -10.96
CA ASN A 193 -20.11 -7.87 -11.36
C ASN A 193 -20.23 -7.35 -12.80
N GLY A 194 -19.14 -7.26 -13.56
CA GLY A 194 -19.22 -6.76 -14.93
C GLY A 194 -17.88 -6.74 -15.67
N SER A 195 -17.95 -6.42 -16.94
CA SER A 195 -16.78 -6.24 -17.82
C SER A 195 -16.58 -4.76 -18.11
N ILE A 196 -15.36 -4.32 -18.10
CA ILE A 196 -14.94 -2.94 -18.38
C ILE A 196 -14.33 -2.91 -19.78
N ARG A 197 -14.82 -2.01 -20.62
CA ARG A 197 -14.31 -1.79 -21.97
C ARG A 197 -13.22 -0.73 -22.02
N THR A 198 -12.48 -0.68 -23.12
CA THR A 198 -11.48 0.35 -23.43
C THR A 198 -12.01 1.78 -23.22
N PRO A 199 -11.34 2.64 -22.44
CA PRO A 199 -11.78 4.02 -22.22
C PRO A 199 -11.62 4.89 -23.48
N GLN A 200 -12.50 5.90 -23.63
CA GLN A 200 -12.59 6.73 -24.84
C GLN A 200 -12.38 8.24 -24.58
N SER A 201 -12.12 8.65 -23.35
CA SER A 201 -11.83 10.04 -22.96
C SER A 201 -10.95 10.08 -21.72
N ILE A 202 -10.29 11.21 -21.47
CA ILE A 202 -9.45 11.37 -20.28
C ILE A 202 -10.22 11.13 -18.98
N GLN A 203 -11.50 11.56 -18.90
CA GLN A 203 -12.34 11.28 -17.74
C GLN A 203 -12.56 9.78 -17.54
N SER A 204 -12.80 9.04 -18.63
CA SER A 204 -12.96 7.57 -18.54
C SER A 204 -11.66 6.86 -18.20
N TYR A 205 -10.50 7.34 -18.68
CA TYR A 205 -9.19 6.83 -18.28
C TYR A 205 -8.94 7.00 -16.77
N ALA A 206 -9.15 8.21 -16.24
CA ALA A 206 -8.99 8.51 -14.82
C ALA A 206 -9.99 7.72 -13.95
N THR A 207 -11.26 7.65 -14.37
CA THR A 207 -12.29 6.88 -13.66
C THR A 207 -11.96 5.38 -13.62
N LEU A 208 -11.53 4.80 -14.74
CA LEU A 208 -11.17 3.37 -14.79
C LEU A 208 -9.90 3.07 -13.98
N ALA A 209 -8.92 3.96 -13.95
CA ALA A 209 -7.77 3.83 -13.06
C ALA A 209 -8.21 3.77 -11.58
N THR A 210 -9.15 4.62 -11.18
CA THR A 210 -9.75 4.58 -9.84
C THR A 210 -10.48 3.27 -9.58
N ILE A 211 -11.28 2.78 -10.52
CA ILE A 211 -12.01 1.51 -10.41
C ILE A 211 -11.03 0.33 -10.27
N ILE A 212 -9.93 0.32 -11.04
CA ILE A 212 -8.89 -0.71 -10.93
C ILE A 212 -8.34 -0.73 -9.51
N PHE A 213 -7.92 0.41 -8.98
CA PHE A 213 -7.41 0.52 -7.62
C PHE A 213 -8.42 0.03 -6.58
N GLN A 214 -9.67 0.50 -6.65
CA GLN A 214 -10.71 0.17 -5.69
C GLN A 214 -11.15 -1.31 -5.75
N THR A 215 -11.27 -1.87 -6.95
CA THR A 215 -11.63 -3.28 -7.12
C THR A 215 -10.54 -4.19 -6.60
N ASN A 216 -9.30 -3.94 -7.00
CA ASN A 216 -8.17 -4.78 -6.62
C ASN A 216 -7.78 -4.66 -5.15
N GLN A 217 -8.17 -3.59 -4.46
CA GLN A 217 -7.94 -3.45 -3.02
C GLN A 217 -8.55 -4.61 -2.21
N ASN A 218 -9.60 -5.24 -2.72
CA ASN A 218 -10.23 -6.38 -2.07
C ASN A 218 -9.54 -7.73 -2.37
N GLU A 219 -8.68 -7.76 -3.39
CA GLU A 219 -8.00 -8.97 -3.85
C GLU A 219 -6.54 -9.07 -3.39
N GLN A 220 -5.99 -7.99 -2.82
CA GLN A 220 -4.61 -7.91 -2.31
C GLN A 220 -4.56 -7.00 -1.07
N HIS A 221 -3.44 -6.96 -0.33
CA HIS A 221 -3.42 -6.29 0.96
C HIS A 221 -2.54 -5.05 1.07
N GLY A 222 -1.57 -4.86 0.20
CA GLY A 222 -0.65 -3.72 0.26
C GLY A 222 -0.97 -2.59 -0.70
N GLY A 223 0.06 -1.82 -1.04
CA GLY A 223 -0.05 -0.67 -1.93
C GLY A 223 -0.23 -1.06 -3.39
N GLN A 224 -0.81 -0.15 -4.14
CA GLN A 224 -1.05 -0.31 -5.57
C GLN A 224 -0.43 0.86 -6.32
N ALA A 225 0.24 0.62 -7.44
CA ALA A 225 0.98 1.64 -8.15
C ALA A 225 0.69 1.65 -9.66
N ILE A 226 0.66 2.85 -10.23
CA ILE A 226 0.75 3.05 -11.68
C ILE A 226 2.14 3.58 -11.99
N PRO A 227 2.99 2.81 -12.71
CA PRO A 227 4.41 3.13 -12.89
C PRO A 227 4.72 4.19 -13.95
N ALA A 228 3.76 4.52 -14.83
CA ALA A 228 3.92 5.51 -15.90
C ALA A 228 2.60 6.24 -16.16
N PHE A 229 2.12 6.95 -15.14
CA PHE A 229 0.79 7.56 -15.14
C PHE A 229 0.59 8.57 -16.29
N ASP A 230 1.59 9.40 -16.55
CA ASP A 230 1.62 10.39 -17.62
C ASP A 230 1.45 9.74 -19.01
N PHE A 231 2.24 8.71 -19.33
CA PHE A 231 2.14 7.98 -20.60
C PHE A 231 0.78 7.29 -20.79
N PHE A 232 0.27 6.68 -19.72
CA PHE A 232 -1.02 5.97 -19.82
C PHE A 232 -2.19 6.92 -19.99
N MET A 233 -2.19 8.05 -19.29
CA MET A 233 -3.25 9.05 -19.36
C MET A 233 -3.17 9.89 -20.63
N ALA A 234 -1.98 10.08 -21.22
CA ALA A 234 -1.77 10.80 -22.49
C ALA A 234 -2.65 10.28 -23.62
N LYS A 235 -2.86 8.95 -23.68
CA LYS A 235 -3.78 8.33 -24.64
C LYS A 235 -5.23 8.82 -24.47
N GLY A 236 -5.65 9.05 -23.23
CA GLY A 236 -6.97 9.60 -22.90
C GLY A 236 -7.10 11.06 -23.32
N VAL A 237 -6.06 11.86 -23.13
CA VAL A 237 -5.98 13.26 -23.59
C VAL A 237 -6.12 13.32 -25.11
N SER A 238 -5.32 12.52 -25.84
CA SER A 238 -5.39 12.44 -27.31
C SER A 238 -6.80 12.09 -27.83
N LYS A 239 -7.45 11.08 -27.21
CA LYS A 239 -8.83 10.70 -27.59
C LYS A 239 -9.84 11.80 -27.30
N SER A 240 -9.72 12.49 -26.16
CA SER A 240 -10.59 13.62 -25.81
C SER A 240 -10.43 14.79 -26.79
N PHE A 241 -9.19 15.13 -27.13
CA PHE A 241 -8.90 16.18 -28.11
C PHE A 241 -9.52 15.88 -29.47
N ARG A 242 -9.31 14.68 -30.00
CA ARG A 242 -9.90 14.26 -31.29
C ARG A 242 -11.41 14.28 -31.26
N LYS A 243 -12.01 13.92 -30.14
CA LYS A 243 -13.47 14.00 -29.96
C LYS A 243 -13.95 15.43 -29.98
N HIS A 244 -13.34 16.34 -29.22
CA HIS A 244 -13.72 17.76 -29.19
C HIS A 244 -13.51 18.42 -30.55
N LEU A 245 -12.38 18.16 -31.18
CA LEU A 245 -12.09 18.72 -32.50
C LEU A 245 -13.13 18.28 -33.54
N ALA A 246 -13.46 16.99 -33.59
CA ALA A 246 -14.49 16.49 -34.49
C ALA A 246 -15.87 17.11 -34.21
N SER A 247 -16.24 17.21 -32.95
CA SER A 247 -17.52 17.80 -32.54
C SER A 247 -17.60 19.29 -32.91
N PHE A 248 -16.52 20.05 -32.72
CA PHE A 248 -16.49 21.48 -33.10
C PHE A 248 -16.47 21.68 -34.61
N ILE A 249 -15.80 20.80 -35.37
CA ILE A 249 -15.86 20.82 -36.84
C ILE A 249 -17.30 20.51 -37.33
N SER A 250 -17.92 19.45 -36.79
CA SER A 250 -19.30 19.11 -37.11
C SER A 250 -20.27 20.25 -36.79
N PHE A 251 -20.14 20.87 -35.62
CA PHE A 251 -20.93 22.04 -35.24
C PHE A 251 -20.73 23.22 -36.19
N TYR A 252 -19.47 23.52 -36.57
CA TYR A 252 -19.17 24.59 -37.52
C TYR A 252 -19.86 24.34 -38.86
N VAL A 253 -19.85 23.10 -39.40
CA VAL A 253 -20.51 22.77 -40.64
C VAL A 253 -22.04 22.91 -40.53
N GLN A 254 -22.61 22.39 -39.44
CA GLN A 254 -24.07 22.51 -39.20
C GLN A 254 -24.53 23.97 -39.18
N MET A 255 -23.75 24.84 -38.49
CA MET A 255 -24.09 26.27 -38.43
C MET A 255 -23.96 26.99 -39.77
N ASN A 256 -22.99 26.61 -40.62
CA ASN A 256 -22.71 27.34 -41.86
C ASN A 256 -23.45 26.75 -43.07
N LYS A 257 -23.76 25.46 -43.09
CA LYS A 257 -24.37 24.76 -44.24
C LYS A 257 -25.74 24.14 -43.95
N GLY A 258 -26.11 24.02 -42.66
CA GLY A 258 -27.32 23.31 -42.26
C GLY A 258 -27.26 21.79 -42.44
N GLU A 259 -26.09 21.24 -42.72
CA GLU A 259 -25.88 19.81 -42.97
C GLU A 259 -25.34 19.11 -41.72
N GLU A 260 -25.86 17.93 -41.42
CA GLU A 260 -25.28 17.04 -40.39
C GLU A 260 -24.22 16.14 -41.03
N ILE A 261 -23.03 16.12 -40.44
CA ILE A 261 -21.94 15.24 -40.86
C ILE A 261 -21.63 14.24 -39.73
N GLU A 262 -21.39 12.99 -40.13
CA GLU A 262 -21.02 11.94 -39.18
C GLU A 262 -19.65 12.21 -38.55
N GLU A 263 -19.64 12.54 -37.27
CA GLU A 263 -18.40 12.82 -36.49
C GLU A 263 -17.34 11.70 -36.61
N LYS A 264 -17.76 10.45 -36.87
CA LYS A 264 -16.84 9.33 -37.01
C LYS A 264 -15.90 9.49 -38.19
N ALA A 265 -16.42 9.96 -39.35
CA ALA A 265 -15.59 10.24 -40.51
C ALA A 265 -14.57 11.34 -40.24
N ILE A 266 -15.01 12.41 -39.57
CA ILE A 266 -14.12 13.53 -39.15
C ILE A 266 -13.02 13.02 -38.18
N ARG A 267 -13.36 12.17 -37.22
CA ARG A 267 -12.38 11.60 -36.27
C ARG A 267 -11.32 10.75 -36.96
N THR A 268 -11.71 9.99 -37.97
CA THR A 268 -10.75 9.19 -38.77
C THR A 268 -9.74 10.11 -39.44
N VAL A 269 -10.22 11.15 -40.14
CA VAL A 269 -9.35 12.12 -40.82
C VAL A 269 -8.43 12.85 -39.82
N ILE A 270 -8.96 13.26 -38.69
CA ILE A 270 -8.15 13.88 -37.62
C ILE A 270 -7.05 12.92 -37.18
N ALA A 271 -7.37 11.65 -36.98
CA ALA A 271 -6.40 10.65 -36.48
C ALA A 271 -5.27 10.37 -37.49
N GLU A 272 -5.55 10.48 -38.79
CA GLU A 272 -4.56 10.27 -39.85
C GLU A 272 -3.64 11.47 -40.09
N HIS A 273 -4.09 12.68 -39.77
CA HIS A 273 -3.38 13.92 -40.10
C HIS A 273 -2.83 14.70 -38.89
N LEU A 274 -3.30 14.40 -37.67
CA LEU A 274 -2.75 15.01 -36.47
C LEU A 274 -2.11 13.96 -35.57
N SER A 275 -0.81 14.10 -35.36
CA SER A 275 -0.03 13.22 -34.47
C SER A 275 -0.20 13.58 -33.00
N SER A 276 -0.44 14.86 -32.68
CA SER A 276 -0.50 15.39 -31.32
C SER A 276 -1.55 16.50 -31.17
N ILE A 277 -1.90 16.81 -29.93
CA ILE A 277 -2.77 17.95 -29.57
C ILE A 277 -2.11 19.31 -29.88
N LYS A 278 -0.78 19.37 -30.01
CA LYS A 278 -0.03 20.53 -30.52
C LYS A 278 0.34 20.31 -31.97
N ALA A 279 -0.66 20.43 -32.85
CA ALA A 279 -0.47 20.29 -34.28
C ALA A 279 0.49 21.34 -34.86
N SER A 280 1.44 20.89 -35.68
CA SER A 280 2.31 21.75 -36.47
C SER A 280 1.51 22.47 -37.60
N GLU A 281 2.06 23.53 -38.15
CA GLU A 281 1.42 24.25 -39.25
C GLU A 281 1.17 23.35 -40.48
N LEU A 282 2.11 22.44 -40.76
CA LEU A 282 1.98 21.48 -41.84
C LEU A 282 0.83 20.48 -41.59
N GLU A 283 0.71 19.95 -40.38
CA GLU A 283 -0.39 19.05 -39.99
C GLU A 283 -1.75 19.74 -40.08
N ARG A 284 -1.83 21.00 -39.66
CA ARG A 284 -3.07 21.79 -39.77
C ARG A 284 -3.49 21.98 -41.21
N GLU A 285 -2.54 22.26 -42.10
CA GLU A 285 -2.81 22.43 -43.52
C GLU A 285 -3.19 21.11 -44.20
N THR A 286 -2.50 19.99 -43.90
CA THR A 286 -2.86 18.68 -44.41
C THR A 286 -4.24 18.23 -43.93
N LEU A 287 -4.60 18.51 -42.65
CA LEU A 287 -5.93 18.27 -42.12
C LEU A 287 -6.98 19.10 -42.88
N ARG A 288 -6.70 20.40 -43.14
CA ARG A 288 -7.60 21.26 -43.91
C ARG A 288 -7.89 20.71 -45.29
N MET A 289 -6.85 20.25 -46.00
CA MET A 289 -6.99 19.63 -47.35
C MET A 289 -7.81 18.33 -47.28
N ALA A 290 -7.56 17.50 -46.29
CA ALA A 290 -8.30 16.24 -46.09
C ALA A 290 -9.79 16.48 -45.76
N LEU A 291 -10.10 17.48 -44.95
CA LEU A 291 -11.47 17.92 -44.67
C LEU A 291 -12.18 18.42 -45.94
N THR A 292 -11.46 19.14 -46.82
CA THR A 292 -12.00 19.59 -48.10
C THR A 292 -12.38 18.41 -49.00
N ALA A 293 -11.62 17.31 -48.97
CA ALA A 293 -11.96 16.08 -49.70
C ALA A 293 -13.27 15.42 -49.17
N LEU A 294 -13.61 15.65 -47.91
CA LEU A 294 -14.93 15.27 -47.34
C LEU A 294 -16.01 16.31 -47.57
N GLN A 295 -15.81 17.28 -48.46
CA GLN A 295 -16.70 18.41 -48.76
C GLN A 295 -16.89 19.37 -47.54
N ILE A 296 -15.99 19.32 -46.57
CA ILE A 296 -15.93 20.20 -45.42
C ILE A 296 -14.96 21.32 -45.72
N ASN A 297 -15.46 22.46 -46.17
CA ASN A 297 -14.65 23.64 -46.47
C ASN A 297 -14.55 24.55 -45.24
N ILE A 298 -13.39 24.58 -44.63
CA ILE A 298 -13.06 25.45 -43.51
C ILE A 298 -11.82 26.25 -43.91
N ASP A 299 -11.86 27.56 -43.78
CA ASP A 299 -10.66 28.38 -43.99
C ASP A 299 -9.65 28.17 -42.86
N LYS A 300 -8.42 28.60 -43.14
CA LYS A 300 -7.27 28.40 -42.23
C LYS A 300 -7.50 29.04 -40.85
N GLU A 301 -8.07 30.23 -40.81
CA GLU A 301 -8.24 30.98 -39.57
C GLU A 301 -9.28 30.29 -38.64
N HIS A 302 -10.44 29.93 -39.21
CA HIS A 302 -11.48 29.22 -38.45
C HIS A 302 -10.99 27.83 -38.01
N LEU A 303 -10.27 27.10 -38.85
CA LEU A 303 -9.72 25.80 -38.42
C LEU A 303 -8.74 25.96 -37.24
N ASN A 304 -7.88 26.98 -37.29
CA ASN A 304 -6.97 27.25 -36.17
C ASN A 304 -7.72 27.62 -34.89
N GLN A 305 -8.78 28.42 -34.97
CA GLN A 305 -9.62 28.76 -33.82
C GLN A 305 -10.33 27.52 -33.25
N ILE A 306 -10.80 26.60 -34.12
CA ILE A 306 -11.44 25.37 -33.72
C ILE A 306 -10.43 24.43 -33.02
N ILE A 307 -9.22 24.30 -33.56
CA ILE A 307 -8.15 23.50 -32.94
C ILE A 307 -7.79 24.05 -31.55
N GLU A 308 -7.62 25.37 -31.44
CA GLU A 308 -7.30 26.01 -30.15
C GLU A 308 -8.45 25.82 -29.14
N LYS A 309 -9.70 25.96 -29.57
CA LYS A 309 -10.84 25.71 -28.72
C LYS A 309 -10.92 24.25 -28.26
N ALA A 310 -10.60 23.31 -29.14
CA ALA A 310 -10.53 21.89 -28.79
C ALA A 310 -9.41 21.60 -27.79
N PHE A 311 -8.25 22.27 -27.94
CA PHE A 311 -7.14 22.19 -26.98
C PHE A 311 -7.55 22.70 -25.59
N VAL A 312 -8.11 23.92 -25.51
CA VAL A 312 -8.55 24.50 -24.24
C VAL A 312 -9.63 23.65 -23.56
N GLN A 313 -10.58 23.10 -24.34
CA GLN A 313 -11.61 22.21 -23.77
C GLN A 313 -10.98 20.91 -23.25
N THR A 314 -10.02 20.34 -23.99
CA THR A 314 -9.30 19.12 -23.56
C THR A 314 -8.50 19.38 -22.28
N GLN A 315 -7.87 20.54 -22.15
CA GLN A 315 -7.16 20.93 -20.94
C GLN A 315 -8.10 21.01 -19.74
N LYS A 316 -9.27 21.64 -19.88
CA LYS A 316 -10.29 21.70 -18.82
C LYS A 316 -10.77 20.30 -18.41
N ASP A 317 -11.02 19.44 -19.39
CA ASP A 317 -11.45 18.06 -19.14
C ASP A 317 -10.33 17.26 -18.43
N THR A 318 -9.07 17.51 -18.79
CA THR A 318 -7.92 16.86 -18.14
C THR A 318 -7.78 17.31 -16.70
N HIS A 319 -7.92 18.61 -16.45
CA HIS A 319 -7.92 19.17 -15.10
C HIS A 319 -9.00 18.51 -14.23
N GLN A 320 -10.24 18.53 -14.71
CA GLN A 320 -11.39 17.92 -14.02
C GLN A 320 -11.20 16.41 -13.79
N ALA A 321 -10.56 15.70 -14.73
CA ALA A 321 -10.25 14.29 -14.59
C ALA A 321 -9.19 14.04 -13.49
N MET A 322 -8.16 14.88 -13.39
CA MET A 322 -7.12 14.79 -12.35
C MET A 322 -7.68 15.16 -10.97
N GLU A 323 -8.48 16.21 -10.88
CA GLU A 323 -9.21 16.56 -9.67
C GLU A 323 -10.09 15.40 -9.20
N GLY A 324 -10.95 14.85 -10.08
CA GLY A 324 -11.81 13.73 -9.77
C GLY A 324 -11.05 12.47 -9.37
N PHE A 325 -9.90 12.19 -9.98
CA PHE A 325 -9.02 11.09 -9.62
C PHE A 325 -8.49 11.22 -8.18
N ILE A 326 -7.96 12.40 -7.83
CA ILE A 326 -7.46 12.69 -6.49
C ILE A 326 -8.60 12.60 -5.46
N HIS A 327 -9.74 13.25 -5.72
CA HIS A 327 -10.89 13.21 -4.81
C HIS A 327 -11.38 11.80 -4.54
N ASN A 328 -11.56 10.98 -5.58
CA ASN A 328 -12.03 9.60 -5.44
C ASN A 328 -11.09 8.74 -4.60
N LEU A 329 -9.78 8.88 -4.75
CA LEU A 329 -8.80 8.10 -3.99
C LEU A 329 -8.71 8.51 -2.51
N ASN A 330 -9.21 9.68 -2.13
CA ASN A 330 -9.22 10.16 -0.74
C ASN A 330 -10.59 9.99 -0.06
N THR A 331 -11.68 9.88 -0.81
CA THR A 331 -13.04 9.90 -0.26
C THR A 331 -13.80 8.60 -0.43
N MET A 332 -13.47 7.78 -1.43
CA MET A 332 -14.19 6.53 -1.68
C MET A 332 -13.52 5.36 -0.96
N HIS A 333 -14.26 4.78 -0.03
CA HIS A 333 -13.85 3.60 0.71
C HIS A 333 -14.24 2.33 -0.05
N SER A 334 -13.35 1.34 -0.12
CA SER A 334 -13.62 0.07 -0.79
C SER A 334 -13.52 -1.15 0.14
N ARG A 335 -12.41 -1.37 0.82
CA ARG A 335 -12.26 -2.53 1.70
C ARG A 335 -13.09 -2.38 2.98
N GLY A 336 -14.07 -3.28 3.12
CA GLY A 336 -14.97 -3.27 4.28
C GLY A 336 -15.76 -1.97 4.45
N GLY A 337 -15.80 -1.09 3.42
CA GLY A 337 -16.44 0.22 3.50
C GLY A 337 -15.75 1.22 4.43
N ASN A 338 -14.51 0.96 4.85
CA ASN A 338 -13.79 1.81 5.82
C ASN A 338 -12.37 2.19 5.41
N GLN A 339 -11.85 1.66 4.31
CA GLN A 339 -10.48 1.88 3.91
C GLN A 339 -10.40 2.52 2.52
N VAL A 340 -9.74 3.69 2.42
CA VAL A 340 -9.33 4.24 1.13
C VAL A 340 -8.15 3.48 0.56
N VAL A 341 -7.94 3.57 -0.77
CA VAL A 341 -6.90 2.80 -1.44
C VAL A 341 -5.51 3.36 -1.13
N PHE A 342 -4.61 2.52 -0.63
CA PHE A 342 -3.20 2.85 -0.53
C PHE A 342 -2.59 2.82 -1.93
N SER A 343 -2.63 3.95 -2.61
CA SER A 343 -2.30 4.12 -4.03
C SER A 343 -1.09 5.01 -4.24
N SER A 344 -0.34 4.73 -5.30
CA SER A 344 0.76 5.58 -5.76
C SER A 344 0.79 5.70 -7.28
N ILE A 345 1.33 6.80 -7.77
CA ILE A 345 1.54 7.06 -9.19
C ILE A 345 2.96 7.57 -9.43
N ASN A 346 3.55 7.13 -10.53
CA ASN A 346 4.87 7.59 -10.96
C ASN A 346 4.71 8.28 -12.32
N TYR A 347 5.32 9.44 -12.50
CA TYR A 347 5.19 10.27 -13.70
C TYR A 347 6.37 11.25 -13.81
N GLY A 348 6.44 12.05 -14.88
CA GLY A 348 7.42 13.13 -15.04
C GLY A 348 8.29 12.99 -16.27
N THR A 349 8.27 11.86 -16.96
CA THR A 349 9.18 11.58 -18.10
C THR A 349 8.49 11.57 -19.47
N ASP A 350 7.17 11.64 -19.55
CA ASP A 350 6.49 11.82 -20.85
C ASP A 350 6.69 13.26 -21.36
N THR A 351 7.35 13.37 -22.53
CA THR A 351 7.64 14.65 -23.19
C THR A 351 6.62 15.02 -24.28
N SER A 352 5.66 14.16 -24.54
CA SER A 352 4.54 14.45 -25.46
C SER A 352 3.70 15.61 -24.93
N ALA A 353 3.05 16.35 -25.81
CA ALA A 353 2.17 17.44 -25.39
C ALA A 353 1.02 16.95 -24.51
N GLU A 354 0.54 15.73 -24.77
CA GLU A 354 -0.51 15.04 -24.03
C GLU A 354 -0.05 14.66 -22.61
N GLY A 355 1.12 14.01 -22.49
CA GLY A 355 1.69 13.62 -21.20
C GLY A 355 2.07 14.83 -20.35
N ARG A 356 2.64 15.85 -20.95
CA ARG A 356 2.94 17.13 -20.30
C ARG A 356 1.65 17.80 -19.76
N MET A 357 0.55 17.76 -20.51
CA MET A 357 -0.76 18.26 -20.05
C MET A 357 -1.24 17.46 -18.82
N VAL A 358 -1.10 16.15 -18.82
CA VAL A 358 -1.46 15.31 -17.65
C VAL A 358 -0.63 15.72 -16.43
N ILE A 359 0.70 15.84 -16.58
CA ILE A 359 1.59 16.21 -15.48
C ILE A 359 1.21 17.59 -14.92
N GLU A 360 1.02 18.57 -15.81
CA GLU A 360 0.68 19.93 -15.41
C GLU A 360 -0.64 20.01 -14.66
N GLU A 361 -1.71 19.41 -15.19
CA GLU A 361 -3.04 19.48 -14.57
C GLU A 361 -3.13 18.62 -13.29
N LEU A 362 -2.36 17.54 -13.19
CA LEU A 362 -2.22 16.78 -11.95
C LEU A 362 -1.56 17.61 -10.84
N LEU A 363 -0.47 18.31 -11.15
CA LEU A 363 0.21 19.17 -10.19
C LEU A 363 -0.69 20.33 -9.74
N LYS A 364 -1.46 20.95 -10.65
CA LYS A 364 -2.45 21.99 -10.32
C LYS A 364 -3.51 21.47 -9.37
N ALA A 365 -4.17 20.37 -9.72
CA ALA A 365 -5.20 19.73 -8.89
C ALA A 365 -4.67 19.33 -7.50
N THR A 366 -3.39 18.94 -7.41
CA THR A 366 -2.74 18.60 -6.13
C THR A 366 -2.58 19.83 -5.24
N VAL A 367 -2.21 20.99 -5.81
CA VAL A 367 -2.07 22.25 -5.07
C VAL A 367 -3.42 22.82 -4.66
N GLU A 368 -4.44 22.70 -5.50
CA GLU A 368 -5.81 23.11 -5.19
C GLU A 368 -6.40 22.31 -4.04
N GLY A 369 -6.01 21.04 -3.93
CA GLY A 369 -6.36 20.18 -2.80
C GLY A 369 -7.81 19.71 -2.80
N LEU A 370 -8.26 19.19 -1.64
CA LEU A 370 -9.58 18.58 -1.48
C LEU A 370 -10.61 19.58 -0.94
N GLY A 371 -11.77 19.58 -1.57
CA GLY A 371 -12.93 20.36 -1.13
C GLY A 371 -12.69 21.87 -1.11
N THR A 372 -13.60 22.61 -0.49
CA THR A 372 -13.56 24.08 -0.46
C THR A 372 -12.44 24.67 0.40
N ARG A 373 -11.82 23.86 1.26
CA ARG A 373 -10.73 24.29 2.13
C ARG A 373 -9.34 24.04 1.54
N GLY A 374 -9.25 23.36 0.40
CA GLY A 374 -7.97 22.99 -0.20
C GLY A 374 -7.14 22.07 0.69
N GLU A 375 -7.76 21.08 1.33
CA GLU A 375 -7.05 20.13 2.20
C GLU A 375 -6.04 19.31 1.38
N VAL A 376 -4.83 19.12 1.92
CA VAL A 376 -3.78 18.37 1.23
C VAL A 376 -4.21 16.91 1.03
N PRO A 377 -4.22 16.39 -0.20
CA PRO A 377 -4.58 15.00 -0.46
C PRO A 377 -3.51 14.05 0.10
N VAL A 378 -3.94 12.95 0.73
CA VAL A 378 -3.04 11.90 1.20
C VAL A 378 -2.71 10.92 0.08
N PHE A 379 -3.67 10.63 -0.78
CA PHE A 379 -3.56 9.71 -1.90
C PHE A 379 -3.93 10.38 -3.24
N PRO A 380 -3.35 9.88 -4.36
CA PRO A 380 -2.26 8.89 -4.42
C PRO A 380 -0.94 9.50 -3.94
N ILE A 381 -0.05 8.66 -3.39
CA ILE A 381 1.35 9.04 -3.20
C ILE A 381 1.96 9.30 -4.58
N GLN A 382 2.45 10.51 -4.79
CA GLN A 382 2.96 10.95 -6.08
C GLN A 382 4.48 10.87 -6.12
N ILE A 383 5.04 10.31 -7.19
CA ILE A 383 6.48 10.19 -7.41
C ILE A 383 6.82 10.80 -8.77
N PHE A 384 7.53 11.92 -8.74
CA PHE A 384 8.06 12.58 -9.93
C PHE A 384 9.43 12.00 -10.29
N LYS A 385 9.55 11.44 -11.49
CA LYS A 385 10.79 10.86 -12.02
C LYS A 385 11.68 11.95 -12.59
N ILE A 386 12.93 12.00 -12.14
CA ILE A 386 13.94 12.89 -12.64
C ILE A 386 14.90 12.11 -13.54
N LYS A 387 15.04 12.57 -14.78
CA LYS A 387 15.93 12.00 -15.78
C LYS A 387 16.71 13.12 -16.48
N ASN A 388 18.04 12.99 -16.53
CA ASN A 388 18.88 13.94 -17.23
C ASN A 388 18.51 13.99 -18.73
N GLY A 389 18.46 15.20 -19.27
CA GLY A 389 18.04 15.46 -20.65
C GLY A 389 16.52 15.41 -20.89
N VAL A 390 15.73 15.00 -19.91
CA VAL A 390 14.25 14.93 -19.99
C VAL A 390 13.59 15.94 -19.06
N SER A 391 13.80 15.81 -17.76
CA SER A 391 13.21 16.67 -16.74
C SER A 391 14.24 17.53 -16.02
N TYR A 392 15.52 17.36 -16.31
CA TYR A 392 16.63 18.08 -15.69
C TYR A 392 17.84 18.13 -16.59
N THR A 393 18.54 19.26 -16.61
CA THR A 393 19.96 19.41 -16.98
C THR A 393 20.62 20.39 -16.02
N GLU A 394 21.92 20.29 -15.83
CA GLU A 394 22.65 21.22 -14.98
C GLU A 394 22.61 22.65 -15.54
N ALA A 395 22.73 22.80 -16.88
CA ALA A 395 22.62 24.09 -17.58
C ALA A 395 21.24 24.76 -17.37
N ASP A 396 20.15 23.97 -17.41
CA ASP A 396 18.81 24.50 -17.15
C ASP A 396 18.64 24.91 -15.68
N TYR A 397 19.22 24.15 -14.75
CA TYR A 397 19.22 24.49 -13.34
C TYR A 397 19.97 25.82 -13.08
N GLU A 398 21.17 25.97 -13.61
CA GLU A 398 21.93 27.22 -13.48
C GLU A 398 21.18 28.41 -14.08
N LYS A 399 20.58 28.21 -15.25
CA LYS A 399 19.78 29.25 -15.93
C LYS A 399 18.53 29.62 -15.10
N ALA A 400 17.86 28.67 -14.51
CA ALA A 400 16.71 28.92 -13.64
C ALA A 400 17.12 29.65 -12.35
N MET A 401 18.25 29.26 -11.74
CA MET A 401 18.73 29.91 -10.51
C MET A 401 19.22 31.34 -10.77
N ALA A 402 19.77 31.62 -11.96
CA ALA A 402 20.17 32.98 -12.35
C ALA A 402 18.97 33.94 -12.49
N ASN A 403 17.77 33.44 -12.80
CA ASN A 403 16.54 34.24 -12.88
C ASN A 403 15.32 33.40 -12.50
N PHE A 404 15.18 33.13 -11.20
CA PHE A 404 14.19 32.21 -10.66
C PHE A 404 12.75 32.66 -10.92
N ASP A 405 12.46 33.96 -10.78
CA ASP A 405 11.10 34.46 -11.01
C ASP A 405 10.67 34.29 -12.47
N ALA A 406 11.53 34.61 -13.42
CA ALA A 406 11.25 34.41 -14.85
C ALA A 406 11.14 32.90 -15.20
N ALA A 407 11.87 32.03 -14.52
CA ALA A 407 11.75 30.60 -14.68
C ALA A 407 10.38 30.09 -14.20
N MET A 408 9.96 30.51 -13.01
CA MET A 408 8.64 30.14 -12.42
C MET A 408 7.45 30.71 -13.21
N GLU A 409 7.61 31.88 -13.81
CA GLU A 409 6.60 32.50 -14.68
C GLU A 409 6.53 31.90 -16.09
N GLY A 410 7.39 30.93 -16.41
CA GLY A 410 7.44 30.27 -17.72
C GLY A 410 8.01 31.15 -18.84
N LYS A 411 8.75 32.22 -18.49
CA LYS A 411 9.38 33.17 -19.45
C LYS A 411 10.70 32.64 -20.01
N LEU A 412 11.26 31.60 -19.40
CA LEU A 412 12.51 30.98 -19.86
C LEU A 412 12.22 29.73 -20.70
N LYS A 413 13.06 29.54 -21.74
CA LYS A 413 13.08 28.28 -22.50
C LYS A 413 14.21 27.40 -21.96
N PHE A 414 13.94 26.12 -21.78
CA PHE A 414 14.89 25.14 -21.26
C PHE A 414 15.25 24.11 -22.33
N GLU A 415 16.38 23.44 -22.16
CA GLU A 415 16.84 22.37 -23.04
C GLU A 415 16.11 21.08 -22.75
N ALA A 416 15.98 20.72 -21.46
CA ALA A 416 15.18 19.57 -21.04
C ALA A 416 13.69 19.86 -21.21
N PRO A 417 12.95 19.03 -21.99
CA PRO A 417 11.55 19.31 -22.34
C PRO A 417 10.62 19.49 -21.16
N ASN A 418 10.89 18.81 -20.03
CA ASN A 418 10.05 18.79 -18.84
C ASN A 418 10.68 19.55 -17.65
N PHE A 419 11.70 20.39 -17.86
CA PHE A 419 12.32 21.14 -16.76
C PHE A 419 11.35 22.14 -16.10
N ASP A 420 10.51 22.80 -16.89
CA ASP A 420 9.45 23.65 -16.38
C ASP A 420 8.44 22.91 -15.48
N LEU A 421 8.11 21.67 -15.84
CA LEU A 421 7.25 20.79 -15.03
C LEU A 421 7.96 20.30 -13.76
N PHE A 422 9.29 20.08 -13.83
CA PHE A 422 10.10 19.79 -12.66
C PHE A 422 10.09 20.96 -11.66
N LEU A 423 10.25 22.20 -12.11
CA LEU A 423 10.11 23.38 -11.25
C LEU A 423 8.71 23.48 -10.61
N LYS A 424 7.67 23.24 -11.39
CA LYS A 424 6.29 23.17 -10.87
C LYS A 424 6.11 22.05 -9.84
N ALA A 425 6.73 20.88 -10.08
CA ALA A 425 6.71 19.77 -9.13
C ALA A 425 7.39 20.14 -7.80
N CYS A 426 8.55 20.81 -7.85
CA CYS A 426 9.22 21.32 -6.65
C CYS A 426 8.33 22.31 -5.86
N HIS A 427 7.68 23.23 -6.58
CA HIS A 427 6.74 24.17 -5.96
C HIS A 427 5.54 23.46 -5.32
N THR A 428 4.99 22.46 -6.02
CA THR A 428 3.87 21.65 -5.51
C THR A 428 4.27 20.89 -4.24
N THR A 429 5.47 20.30 -4.23
CA THR A 429 6.00 19.62 -3.04
C THR A 429 6.15 20.55 -1.85
N ALA A 430 6.61 21.77 -2.08
CA ALA A 430 6.74 22.78 -1.02
C ALA A 430 5.40 23.16 -0.38
N LYS A 431 4.28 23.05 -1.13
CA LYS A 431 2.93 23.37 -0.65
C LYS A 431 2.16 22.16 -0.14
N ALA A 432 2.22 21.04 -0.86
CA ALA A 432 1.36 19.89 -0.65
C ALA A 432 2.11 18.64 -0.19
N LEU A 433 3.42 18.70 0.08
CA LEU A 433 4.29 17.58 0.46
C LEU A 433 4.43 16.49 -0.62
N PHE A 434 3.78 16.63 -1.74
CA PHE A 434 3.87 15.80 -2.94
C PHE A 434 4.13 16.67 -4.18
N PRO A 435 4.80 16.09 -5.23
CA PRO A 435 5.34 14.74 -5.32
C PRO A 435 6.65 14.52 -4.55
N ASN A 436 6.96 13.25 -4.23
CA ASN A 436 8.32 12.80 -3.93
C ASN A 436 9.13 12.70 -5.24
N PHE A 437 10.45 12.67 -5.15
CA PHE A 437 11.33 12.63 -6.33
C PHE A 437 12.10 11.32 -6.42
N MET A 438 12.23 10.80 -7.65
CA MET A 438 13.00 9.59 -7.96
C MET A 438 14.03 9.90 -9.04
N PHE A 439 15.29 9.60 -8.76
CA PHE A 439 16.40 9.83 -9.68
C PHE A 439 16.67 8.59 -10.52
N LEU A 440 16.30 8.63 -11.80
CA LEU A 440 16.50 7.51 -12.73
C LEU A 440 17.95 7.32 -13.14
N ASP A 441 18.77 8.36 -13.01
CA ASP A 441 20.19 8.31 -13.37
C ASP A 441 21.10 7.73 -12.29
N ALA A 442 20.58 7.45 -11.09
CA ALA A 442 21.33 6.71 -10.10
C ALA A 442 21.78 5.34 -10.68
N PRO A 443 23.04 4.91 -10.49
CA PRO A 443 23.57 3.72 -11.17
C PRO A 443 22.72 2.46 -11.01
N PHE A 444 22.11 2.28 -9.84
CA PHE A 444 21.26 1.13 -9.55
C PHE A 444 19.83 1.26 -10.09
N ASN A 445 19.44 2.40 -10.67
CA ASN A 445 18.13 2.66 -11.28
C ASN A 445 18.14 2.61 -12.80
N GLN A 446 19.31 2.57 -13.40
CA GLN A 446 19.46 2.60 -14.86
C GLN A 446 19.04 1.27 -15.50
N ASN A 447 18.57 1.37 -16.74
CA ASN A 447 18.33 0.24 -17.63
C ASN A 447 19.01 0.51 -18.97
N GLU A 448 19.80 -0.45 -19.44
CA GLU A 448 20.57 -0.34 -20.69
C GLU A 448 19.67 -0.22 -21.94
N LYS A 449 18.43 -0.66 -21.84
CA LYS A 449 17.44 -0.60 -22.92
C LYS A 449 16.71 0.75 -23.01
N TRP A 450 16.92 1.64 -22.04
CA TRP A 450 16.25 2.93 -22.04
C TRP A 450 16.79 3.84 -23.15
N ASP A 451 15.90 4.31 -24.03
CA ASP A 451 16.21 5.25 -25.11
C ASP A 451 15.21 6.41 -25.07
N ALA A 452 15.71 7.64 -25.11
CA ALA A 452 14.90 8.85 -25.11
C ALA A 452 13.93 8.94 -26.32
N ASN A 453 14.28 8.31 -27.44
CA ASN A 453 13.49 8.30 -28.67
C ASN A 453 12.46 7.16 -28.71
N ASP A 454 12.51 6.19 -27.82
CA ASP A 454 11.53 5.14 -27.75
C ASP A 454 10.22 5.66 -27.10
N PRO A 455 9.09 5.66 -27.81
CA PRO A 455 7.79 6.06 -27.23
C PRO A 455 7.33 5.15 -26.10
N GLN A 456 7.90 3.95 -25.97
CA GLN A 456 7.63 3.00 -24.90
C GLN A 456 8.75 2.96 -23.84
N ARG A 457 9.63 3.95 -23.78
CA ARG A 457 10.76 4.01 -22.84
C ARG A 457 10.36 3.86 -21.37
N TYR A 458 9.11 4.21 -21.03
CA TYR A 458 8.56 4.02 -19.68
C TYR A 458 8.61 2.57 -19.20
N ARG A 459 8.64 1.58 -20.11
CA ARG A 459 8.79 0.16 -19.78
C ARG A 459 10.14 -0.15 -19.14
N TYR A 460 11.15 0.66 -19.44
CA TYR A 460 12.53 0.53 -18.98
C TYR A 460 12.87 1.51 -17.86
N GLU A 461 11.90 2.21 -17.34
CA GLU A 461 12.05 3.12 -16.22
C GLU A 461 11.70 2.44 -14.90
N LEU A 462 12.51 2.70 -13.88
CA LEU A 462 12.16 2.34 -12.53
C LEU A 462 10.88 3.07 -12.10
N ALA A 463 10.03 2.38 -11.38
CA ALA A 463 8.94 2.95 -10.62
C ALA A 463 8.88 2.33 -9.23
N THR A 464 8.33 3.06 -8.27
CA THR A 464 8.08 2.54 -6.93
C THR A 464 6.61 2.23 -6.74
N MET A 465 6.33 1.22 -5.92
CA MET A 465 4.99 0.88 -5.48
C MET A 465 4.81 1.18 -3.99
N GLY A 466 3.59 1.50 -3.60
CA GLY A 466 3.30 2.02 -2.27
C GLY A 466 4.07 3.32 -2.04
N CYS A 467 4.72 3.45 -0.89
CA CYS A 467 5.48 4.66 -0.57
C CYS A 467 6.89 4.68 -1.17
N ARG A 468 7.63 3.54 -1.21
CA ARG A 468 9.04 3.48 -1.61
C ARG A 468 9.52 2.12 -2.10
N THR A 469 8.65 1.13 -2.23
CA THR A 469 9.06 -0.22 -2.62
C THR A 469 9.53 -0.23 -4.06
N ARG A 470 10.78 -0.62 -4.26
CA ARG A 470 11.43 -0.74 -5.56
C ARG A 470 11.38 -2.19 -6.01
N VAL A 471 10.71 -2.47 -7.11
CA VAL A 471 10.72 -3.76 -7.79
C VAL A 471 10.99 -3.52 -9.26
N PHE A 472 12.18 -3.85 -9.72
CA PHE A 472 12.66 -3.56 -11.06
C PHE A 472 13.46 -4.72 -11.64
N GLU A 473 14.41 -5.25 -10.87
CA GLU A 473 15.24 -6.38 -11.26
C GLU A 473 14.40 -7.65 -11.43
N ASN A 474 14.74 -8.47 -12.43
CA ASN A 474 14.06 -9.71 -12.71
C ASN A 474 15.06 -10.80 -13.12
N VAL A 475 15.19 -11.83 -12.31
CA VAL A 475 16.11 -12.96 -12.58
C VAL A 475 15.59 -13.84 -13.71
N ALA A 476 14.28 -13.94 -13.87
CA ALA A 476 13.63 -14.85 -14.81
C ALA A 476 13.03 -14.16 -16.05
N GLY A 477 13.25 -12.85 -16.22
CA GLY A 477 12.66 -12.11 -17.31
C GLY A 477 13.25 -10.72 -17.50
N GLU A 478 12.50 -9.84 -18.16
CA GLU A 478 12.94 -8.49 -18.46
C GLU A 478 12.97 -7.60 -17.22
N LYS A 479 13.98 -6.73 -17.14
CA LYS A 479 14.11 -5.68 -16.13
C LYS A 479 13.06 -4.59 -16.42
N SER A 480 11.97 -4.60 -15.68
CA SER A 480 10.83 -3.68 -15.85
C SER A 480 10.06 -3.50 -14.55
N SER A 481 9.40 -2.36 -14.41
CA SER A 481 8.47 -2.09 -13.31
C SER A 481 7.01 -2.44 -13.65
N LEU A 482 6.69 -2.75 -14.91
CA LEU A 482 5.31 -3.04 -15.34
C LEU A 482 4.88 -4.46 -14.94
N GLY A 483 3.64 -4.61 -14.50
CA GLY A 483 3.06 -5.89 -14.16
C GLY A 483 3.78 -6.62 -13.03
N ARG A 484 4.45 -5.90 -12.16
CA ARG A 484 5.27 -6.45 -11.06
C ARG A 484 4.54 -6.35 -9.73
N GLY A 485 4.96 -7.18 -8.80
CA GLY A 485 4.46 -7.18 -7.44
C GLY A 485 5.38 -7.95 -6.50
N ASN A 486 5.08 -7.90 -5.23
CA ASN A 486 5.76 -8.68 -4.20
C ASN A 486 4.75 -9.43 -3.34
N LEU A 487 5.17 -10.59 -2.82
CA LEU A 487 4.32 -11.47 -2.03
C LEU A 487 4.39 -11.17 -0.54
N SER A 488 5.56 -10.78 -0.04
CA SER A 488 5.76 -10.40 1.35
C SER A 488 7.04 -9.58 1.53
N PHE A 489 7.15 -8.93 2.69
CA PHE A 489 8.34 -8.24 3.14
C PHE A 489 8.85 -8.85 4.44
N THR A 490 10.16 -8.93 4.57
CA THR A 490 10.81 -9.16 5.85
C THR A 490 11.94 -8.16 6.03
N THR A 491 11.89 -7.40 7.11
CA THR A 491 12.88 -6.38 7.45
C THR A 491 13.84 -6.93 8.51
N LEU A 492 15.13 -6.68 8.34
CA LEU A 492 16.16 -6.99 9.34
C LEU A 492 16.33 -5.80 10.30
N ASN A 493 16.51 -6.10 11.59
CA ASN A 493 16.80 -5.08 12.59
C ASN A 493 18.30 -4.70 12.56
N MET A 494 18.67 -3.86 11.60
CA MET A 494 20.06 -3.41 11.41
C MET A 494 20.65 -2.70 12.66
N PRO A 495 19.92 -1.82 13.38
CA PRO A 495 20.41 -1.23 14.63
C PRO A 495 20.80 -2.29 15.66
N ARG A 496 19.98 -3.31 15.86
CA ARG A 496 20.26 -4.40 16.78
C ARG A 496 21.50 -5.19 16.37
N LEU A 497 21.60 -5.55 15.08
CA LEU A 497 22.77 -6.25 14.54
C LEU A 497 24.07 -5.45 14.76
N ALA A 498 24.02 -4.13 14.56
CA ALA A 498 25.18 -3.26 14.80
C ALA A 498 25.57 -3.19 16.28
N ILE A 499 24.60 -3.10 17.19
CA ILE A 499 24.83 -3.10 18.65
C ILE A 499 25.43 -4.43 19.08
N GLU A 500 24.89 -5.56 18.65
CA GLU A 500 25.38 -6.89 19.00
C GLU A 500 26.79 -7.13 18.45
N ALA A 501 27.06 -6.71 17.22
CA ALA A 501 28.40 -6.79 16.62
C ALA A 501 29.42 -5.97 17.44
N ARG A 502 29.04 -4.77 17.87
CA ARG A 502 29.90 -3.92 18.73
C ARG A 502 30.15 -4.53 20.09
N ILE A 503 29.13 -5.11 20.73
CA ILE A 503 29.28 -5.80 22.02
C ILE A 503 30.23 -7.00 21.86
N LYS A 504 30.07 -7.81 20.83
CA LYS A 504 30.96 -8.95 20.54
C LYS A 504 32.39 -8.51 20.29
N ALA A 505 32.60 -7.46 19.50
CA ALA A 505 33.93 -6.90 19.27
C ALA A 505 34.57 -6.34 20.57
N CYS A 506 33.77 -5.69 21.42
CA CYS A 506 34.23 -5.19 22.72
C CYS A 506 34.63 -6.33 23.67
N LEU A 507 33.86 -7.43 23.67
CA LEU A 507 34.18 -8.64 24.46
C LEU A 507 35.45 -9.35 23.96
N LEU A 508 35.70 -9.35 22.65
CA LEU A 508 36.94 -9.88 22.08
C LEU A 508 38.17 -9.05 22.51
N TYR A 509 38.03 -7.72 22.59
CA TYR A 509 39.10 -6.84 23.09
C TYR A 509 39.36 -6.98 24.59
N THR A 510 38.39 -7.39 25.39
CA THR A 510 38.53 -7.59 26.84
C THR A 510 38.99 -8.99 27.22
N SER A 511 38.93 -9.97 26.31
CA SER A 511 39.40 -11.33 26.52
C SER A 511 40.92 -11.53 26.28
N ASP A 512 41.55 -10.57 25.59
CA ASP A 512 43.00 -10.56 25.31
C ASP A 512 43.79 -9.63 26.25
N ALA A 513 43.17 -9.10 27.27
CA ALA A 513 43.77 -8.34 28.37
C ALA A 513 43.66 -9.17 29.65
#